data_ad7e2d808396721963e59a03f4c7b317
#
_entry.id   ad7e2d808396721963e59a03f4c7b317
#
_cell.length_a   1.000
_cell.length_b   1.000
_cell.length_c   1.000
_cell.angle_alpha   90.00
_cell.angle_beta   90.00
_cell.angle_gamma   90.00
#
_symmetry.space_group_name_H-M   'P 1'
#
loop_
_entity.id
_entity.type
_entity.pdbx_description
1 polymer ?
#
loop_
_entity_poly.entity_id
_entity_poly.type
_entity_poly.pdbx_seq_one_letter_code
_entity_poly.pdbx_strand_id
1 'polypeptide(L)'
;EELTQKAKDFEEECNRPLTEEEKAYLEEEKKRNSFWSFFIPRKGFIATPILIDLNILVFIVMIASGVGIMSPSTLSLLKWGADFGPLTLTGDWWRAVTCNFIHIGAFHLLMNMYAFMYVGLLLEDLIGSRRMFMSYLLTGLCSAVFSLYMHGETISAGASGAIFGLYGIFLAFLFFHRIAKEQRKALLTSILIFVGYNLVYGMKAGIDNAAHIGGLLSGFLLGIIYVCSYKFEKADAQRTVSILGELGIFCIFLFSFLMLCKNVPPLYQDIRGEWESGIVEAYLNGELEEENENGNQSGRETANSSSTSQYPPYVPVGNNDTWLSYYDAETNFSCQYPTNWRKITGAKGLTPSAEPPLLRLVNGANQLTVTALTYDTQKEFEHIKKLSLTLPRNAQGEPAEDYK
;
A
#
# COMPACT_ATOMS: atom_id res chain seq x y z
N GLU A 1 12.19 -65.01 -16.13
CA GLU A 1 12.36 -64.76 -17.58
C GLU A 1 11.50 -63.60 -18.03
N GLU A 2 10.17 -63.58 -17.72
CA GLU A 2 9.25 -62.52 -18.12
C GLU A 2 9.60 -61.12 -17.55
N LEU A 3 10.06 -61.05 -16.29
CA LEU A 3 10.49 -59.77 -15.66
C LEU A 3 11.80 -59.28 -16.28
N THR A 4 12.71 -60.20 -16.65
CA THR A 4 13.97 -59.88 -17.28
C THR A 4 13.75 -59.38 -18.72
N GLN A 5 12.78 -59.92 -19.42
CA GLN A 5 12.41 -59.46 -20.76
C GLN A 5 11.77 -58.04 -20.68
N LYS A 6 10.80 -57.85 -19.77
CA LYS A 6 10.20 -56.53 -19.54
C LYS A 6 11.23 -55.43 -19.15
N ALA A 7 12.23 -55.79 -18.37
CA ALA A 7 13.30 -54.86 -18.03
C ALA A 7 14.19 -54.52 -19.25
N LYS A 8 14.48 -55.47 -20.14
CA LYS A 8 15.20 -55.23 -21.38
C LYS A 8 14.39 -54.36 -22.36
N ASP A 9 13.09 -54.67 -22.51
CA ASP A 9 12.21 -53.91 -23.37
C ASP A 9 12.07 -52.42 -22.89
N PHE A 10 11.99 -52.21 -21.56
CA PHE A 10 12.02 -50.90 -20.96
C PHE A 10 13.35 -50.17 -21.16
N GLU A 11 14.48 -50.87 -21.04
CA GLU A 11 15.81 -50.30 -21.25
C GLU A 11 16.03 -49.91 -22.72
N GLU A 12 15.51 -50.74 -23.68
CA GLU A 12 15.51 -50.38 -25.12
C GLU A 12 14.63 -49.20 -25.42
N GLU A 13 13.44 -49.13 -24.79
CA GLU A 13 12.52 -47.98 -24.95
C GLU A 13 13.12 -46.68 -24.38
N CYS A 14 13.83 -46.76 -23.26
CA CYS A 14 14.52 -45.59 -22.67
C CYS A 14 15.74 -45.15 -23.50
N ASN A 15 16.40 -46.05 -24.23
CA ASN A 15 17.59 -45.77 -25.00
C ASN A 15 17.34 -45.48 -26.49
N ARG A 16 16.08 -45.56 -26.97
CA ARG A 16 15.75 -45.23 -28.34
C ARG A 16 15.99 -43.75 -28.64
N PRO A 17 16.48 -43.40 -29.81
CA PRO A 17 16.54 -42.00 -30.22
C PRO A 17 15.14 -41.39 -30.27
N LEU A 18 15.01 -40.20 -29.67
CA LEU A 18 13.77 -39.44 -29.67
C LEU A 18 13.33 -39.15 -31.12
N THR A 19 12.05 -39.30 -31.38
CA THR A 19 11.48 -38.86 -32.66
C THR A 19 11.54 -37.35 -32.80
N GLU A 20 11.42 -36.82 -34.01
CA GLU A 20 11.42 -35.37 -34.24
C GLU A 20 10.25 -34.67 -33.51
N GLU A 21 9.11 -35.36 -33.37
CA GLU A 21 7.97 -34.85 -32.61
C GLU A 21 8.26 -34.78 -31.10
N GLU A 22 8.93 -35.79 -30.54
CA GLU A 22 9.32 -35.82 -29.13
C GLU A 22 10.42 -34.78 -28.83
N LYS A 23 11.37 -34.60 -29.74
CA LYS A 23 12.37 -33.53 -29.63
C LYS A 23 11.71 -32.14 -29.67
N ALA A 24 10.78 -31.93 -30.61
CA ALA A 24 10.02 -30.68 -30.70
C ALA A 24 9.21 -30.42 -29.43
N TYR A 25 8.56 -31.45 -28.89
CA TYR A 25 7.83 -31.36 -27.63
C TYR A 25 8.75 -30.99 -26.45
N LEU A 26 9.90 -31.65 -26.31
CA LEU A 26 10.88 -31.34 -25.27
C LEU A 26 11.50 -29.96 -25.43
N GLU A 27 11.71 -29.49 -26.65
CA GLU A 27 12.15 -28.12 -26.89
C GLU A 27 11.07 -27.10 -26.55
N GLU A 28 9.82 -27.37 -26.89
CA GLU A 28 8.69 -26.51 -26.48
C GLU A 28 8.53 -26.51 -24.95
N GLU A 29 8.63 -27.66 -24.30
CA GLU A 29 8.61 -27.77 -22.86
C GLU A 29 9.76 -27.02 -22.20
N LYS A 30 10.98 -27.13 -22.73
CA LYS A 30 12.15 -26.37 -22.27
C LYS A 30 11.98 -24.86 -22.47
N LYS A 31 11.40 -24.41 -23.58
CA LYS A 31 11.04 -23.01 -23.80
C LYS A 31 9.97 -22.55 -22.81
N ARG A 32 8.96 -23.38 -22.57
CA ARG A 32 7.86 -23.11 -21.62
C ARG A 32 8.38 -22.99 -20.19
N ASN A 33 9.36 -23.80 -19.81
CA ASN A 33 9.97 -23.81 -18.46
C ASN A 33 11.15 -22.83 -18.32
N SER A 34 11.47 -22.07 -19.38
CA SER A 34 12.48 -21.03 -19.31
C SER A 34 12.01 -19.87 -18.44
N PHE A 35 12.91 -19.28 -17.63
CA PHE A 35 12.62 -18.07 -16.85
C PHE A 35 12.01 -16.94 -17.69
N TRP A 36 12.50 -16.74 -18.93
CA TRP A 36 11.98 -15.72 -19.84
C TRP A 36 10.54 -15.95 -20.28
N SER A 37 10.03 -17.20 -20.19
CA SER A 37 8.65 -17.52 -20.56
C SER A 37 7.61 -16.87 -19.66
N PHE A 38 8.00 -16.38 -18.48
CA PHE A 38 7.13 -15.66 -17.55
C PHE A 38 6.80 -14.24 -18.00
N PHE A 39 7.65 -13.67 -18.88
CA PHE A 39 7.50 -12.32 -19.41
C PHE A 39 6.93 -12.30 -20.83
N ILE A 40 6.69 -13.47 -21.43
CA ILE A 40 6.20 -13.56 -22.81
C ILE A 40 4.77 -14.07 -22.80
N PRO A 41 3.79 -13.24 -23.24
CA PRO A 41 2.41 -13.67 -23.38
C PRO A 41 2.30 -14.85 -24.35
N ARG A 42 1.55 -15.89 -23.94
CA ARG A 42 1.30 -17.08 -24.74
C ARG A 42 -0.16 -17.53 -24.57
N LYS A 43 -0.64 -18.38 -25.48
CA LYS A 43 -2.01 -18.88 -25.42
C LYS A 43 -2.29 -19.51 -24.03
N GLY A 44 -3.31 -19.03 -23.35
CA GLY A 44 -3.69 -19.46 -21.99
C GLY A 44 -2.93 -18.78 -20.84
N PHE A 45 -1.87 -18.00 -21.14
CA PHE A 45 -1.06 -17.30 -20.14
C PHE A 45 -0.66 -15.91 -20.70
N ILE A 46 -1.60 -14.98 -20.66
CA ILE A 46 -1.48 -13.65 -21.28
C ILE A 46 -1.51 -12.54 -20.22
N ALA A 47 -2.43 -12.63 -19.25
CA ALA A 47 -2.67 -11.57 -18.29
C ALA A 47 -1.52 -11.43 -17.29
N THR A 48 -1.02 -12.54 -16.77
CA THR A 48 0.10 -12.53 -15.80
C THR A 48 1.35 -11.88 -16.38
N PRO A 49 1.89 -12.28 -17.55
CA PRO A 49 3.03 -11.60 -18.16
C PRO A 49 2.79 -10.10 -18.36
N ILE A 50 1.67 -9.74 -18.98
CA ILE A 50 1.37 -8.33 -19.27
C ILE A 50 1.32 -7.49 -17.99
N LEU A 51 0.70 -8.01 -16.93
CA LEU A 51 0.60 -7.27 -15.66
C LEU A 51 1.95 -7.18 -14.94
N ILE A 52 2.79 -8.24 -15.00
CA ILE A 52 4.15 -8.22 -14.48
C ILE A 52 4.98 -7.17 -15.23
N ASP A 53 4.97 -7.23 -16.57
CA ASP A 53 5.73 -6.32 -17.42
C ASP A 53 5.29 -4.87 -17.22
N LEU A 54 3.99 -4.63 -17.05
CA LEU A 54 3.45 -3.30 -16.77
C LEU A 54 3.96 -2.75 -15.42
N ASN A 55 3.97 -3.57 -14.36
CA ASN A 55 4.52 -3.17 -13.06
C ASN A 55 6.02 -2.85 -13.15
N ILE A 56 6.78 -3.68 -13.86
CA ILE A 56 8.21 -3.45 -14.09
C ILE A 56 8.43 -2.19 -14.93
N LEU A 57 7.66 -2.00 -15.99
CA LEU A 57 7.74 -0.82 -16.86
C LEU A 57 7.47 0.47 -16.08
N VAL A 58 6.39 0.52 -15.29
CA VAL A 58 6.07 1.68 -14.44
C VAL A 58 7.25 1.98 -13.51
N PHE A 59 7.82 0.97 -12.86
CA PHE A 59 8.97 1.16 -11.97
C PHE A 59 10.22 1.66 -12.69
N ILE A 60 10.51 1.15 -13.90
CA ILE A 60 11.61 1.65 -14.72
C ILE A 60 11.40 3.13 -15.09
N VAL A 61 10.17 3.52 -15.47
CA VAL A 61 9.85 4.92 -15.80
C VAL A 61 9.96 5.80 -14.56
N MET A 62 9.54 5.33 -13.38
CA MET A 62 9.75 6.02 -12.10
C MET A 62 11.24 6.31 -11.86
N ILE A 63 12.11 5.31 -12.01
CA ILE A 63 13.56 5.47 -11.85
C ILE A 63 14.11 6.45 -12.89
N ALA A 64 13.71 6.31 -14.16
CA ALA A 64 14.15 7.20 -15.24
C ALA A 64 13.73 8.66 -15.01
N SER A 65 12.65 8.90 -14.25
CA SER A 65 12.22 10.24 -13.83
C SER A 65 12.92 10.76 -12.56
N GLY A 66 13.92 10.04 -12.02
CA GLY A 66 14.70 10.46 -10.86
C GLY A 66 14.22 9.91 -9.53
N VAL A 67 13.25 8.99 -9.51
CA VAL A 67 12.79 8.34 -8.27
C VAL A 67 13.86 7.38 -7.74
N GLY A 68 14.12 7.40 -6.43
CA GLY A 68 15.10 6.53 -5.78
C GLY A 68 14.80 5.05 -5.97
N ILE A 69 15.82 4.26 -6.36
CA ILE A 69 15.65 2.82 -6.68
C ILE A 69 15.28 1.99 -5.43
N MET A 70 15.96 2.23 -4.31
CA MET A 70 15.79 1.41 -3.10
C MET A 70 14.78 1.99 -2.12
N SER A 71 14.75 3.31 -2.02
CA SER A 71 13.92 4.04 -1.06
C SER A 71 13.39 5.32 -1.72
N PRO A 72 12.31 5.23 -2.51
CA PRO A 72 11.63 6.40 -3.04
C PRO A 72 11.19 7.34 -1.92
N SER A 73 11.30 8.66 -2.15
CA SER A 73 10.75 9.62 -1.20
C SER A 73 9.22 9.57 -1.21
N THR A 74 8.61 9.93 -0.10
CA THR A 74 7.17 10.09 0.05
C THR A 74 6.57 10.99 -1.03
N LEU A 75 7.21 12.13 -1.27
CA LEU A 75 6.80 13.07 -2.32
C LEU A 75 6.79 12.42 -3.70
N SER A 76 7.84 11.66 -4.04
CA SER A 76 7.91 10.94 -5.31
C SER A 76 6.76 9.95 -5.46
N LEU A 77 6.45 9.18 -4.41
CA LEU A 77 5.33 8.23 -4.43
C LEU A 77 3.99 8.94 -4.62
N LEU A 78 3.75 10.06 -3.93
CA LEU A 78 2.53 10.86 -4.08
C LEU A 78 2.41 11.48 -5.48
N LYS A 79 3.50 12.02 -6.04
CA LYS A 79 3.53 12.56 -7.41
C LYS A 79 3.24 11.49 -8.46
N TRP A 80 3.68 10.26 -8.23
CA TRP A 80 3.43 9.13 -9.11
C TRP A 80 2.04 8.52 -8.94
N GLY A 81 1.28 8.91 -7.92
CA GLY A 81 -0.10 8.49 -7.73
C GLY A 81 -0.27 7.33 -6.75
N ALA A 82 0.57 7.27 -5.72
CA ALA A 82 0.30 6.44 -4.56
C ALA A 82 -1.03 6.82 -3.91
N ASP A 83 -1.73 5.87 -3.34
CA ASP A 83 -3.01 6.09 -2.67
C ASP A 83 -2.77 6.81 -1.32
N PHE A 84 -3.55 7.86 -1.10
CA PHE A 84 -3.49 8.68 0.10
C PHE A 84 -4.84 9.39 0.26
N GLY A 85 -5.56 9.09 1.34
CA GLY A 85 -6.94 9.54 1.52
C GLY A 85 -7.18 11.02 1.31
N PRO A 86 -6.33 11.93 1.85
CA PRO A 86 -6.46 13.37 1.60
C PRO A 86 -6.45 13.78 0.13
N LEU A 87 -5.80 13.02 -0.74
CA LEU A 87 -5.78 13.29 -2.19
C LEU A 87 -6.82 12.45 -2.93
N THR A 88 -6.88 11.15 -2.64
CA THR A 88 -7.74 10.20 -3.35
C THR A 88 -9.21 10.51 -3.16
N LEU A 89 -9.64 10.79 -1.92
CA LEU A 89 -11.04 11.02 -1.57
C LEU A 89 -11.50 12.45 -1.84
N THR A 90 -10.57 13.38 -2.11
CA THR A 90 -10.88 14.79 -2.37
C THR A 90 -10.77 15.18 -3.85
N GLY A 91 -10.56 14.22 -4.75
CA GLY A 91 -10.56 14.47 -6.20
C GLY A 91 -9.70 13.54 -7.03
N ASP A 92 -8.56 13.06 -6.55
CA ASP A 92 -7.62 12.22 -7.29
C ASP A 92 -8.03 10.73 -7.25
N TRP A 93 -9.30 10.41 -7.53
CA TRP A 93 -9.88 9.05 -7.48
C TRP A 93 -9.05 8.01 -8.27
N TRP A 94 -8.32 8.43 -9.29
CA TRP A 94 -7.45 7.58 -10.11
C TRP A 94 -6.31 6.95 -9.32
N ARG A 95 -5.95 7.49 -8.15
CA ARG A 95 -4.93 6.94 -7.24
C ARG A 95 -5.29 5.55 -6.74
N ALA A 96 -6.57 5.26 -6.57
CA ALA A 96 -7.04 3.91 -6.22
C ALA A 96 -6.68 2.85 -7.30
N VAL A 97 -6.43 3.28 -8.55
CA VAL A 97 -5.95 2.42 -9.64
C VAL A 97 -4.43 2.41 -9.68
N THR A 98 -3.80 3.60 -9.74
CA THR A 98 -2.35 3.73 -9.98
C THR A 98 -1.50 3.19 -8.85
N CYS A 99 -1.97 3.27 -7.61
CA CYS A 99 -1.26 2.72 -6.45
C CYS A 99 -0.90 1.23 -6.61
N ASN A 100 -1.71 0.47 -7.37
CA ASN A 100 -1.48 -0.96 -7.61
C ASN A 100 -0.31 -1.25 -8.58
N PHE A 101 0.29 -0.22 -9.17
CA PHE A 101 1.42 -0.34 -10.11
C PHE A 101 2.68 0.38 -9.62
N ILE A 102 2.58 1.19 -8.58
CA ILE A 102 3.69 1.95 -7.99
C ILE A 102 4.35 1.11 -6.89
N HIS A 103 5.69 1.11 -6.82
CA HIS A 103 6.40 0.30 -5.84
C HIS A 103 7.37 1.12 -4.99
N ILE A 104 7.40 0.79 -3.69
CA ILE A 104 8.26 1.42 -2.68
C ILE A 104 9.65 0.76 -2.71
N GLY A 105 10.35 0.91 -3.86
CA GLY A 105 11.70 0.40 -4.09
C GLY A 105 11.77 -0.97 -4.77
N ALA A 106 12.99 -1.27 -5.26
CA ALA A 106 13.25 -2.44 -6.08
C ALA A 106 13.00 -3.78 -5.36
N PHE A 107 13.32 -3.87 -4.07
CA PHE A 107 13.07 -5.08 -3.30
C PHE A 107 11.57 -5.36 -3.16
N HIS A 108 10.77 -4.32 -2.93
CA HIS A 108 9.31 -4.44 -2.86
C HIS A 108 8.72 -4.89 -4.20
N LEU A 109 9.16 -4.32 -5.32
CA LEU A 109 8.78 -4.78 -6.66
C LEU A 109 9.14 -6.26 -6.87
N LEU A 110 10.40 -6.65 -6.57
CA LEU A 110 10.87 -8.02 -6.76
C LEU A 110 10.01 -9.03 -6.01
N MET A 111 9.71 -8.77 -4.74
CA MET A 111 8.90 -9.65 -3.92
C MET A 111 7.45 -9.73 -4.42
N ASN A 112 6.88 -8.62 -4.86
CA ASN A 112 5.54 -8.60 -5.48
C ASN A 112 5.51 -9.40 -6.78
N MET A 113 6.47 -9.21 -7.66
CA MET A 113 6.51 -9.93 -8.95
C MET A 113 6.76 -11.42 -8.75
N TYR A 114 7.58 -11.80 -7.77
CA TYR A 114 7.75 -13.21 -7.40
C TYR A 114 6.43 -13.85 -6.90
N ALA A 115 5.74 -13.19 -5.98
CA ALA A 115 4.45 -13.66 -5.47
C ALA A 115 3.38 -13.71 -6.57
N PHE A 116 3.36 -12.70 -7.45
CA PHE A 116 2.45 -12.64 -8.58
C PHE A 116 2.71 -13.76 -9.59
N MET A 117 3.97 -13.97 -9.95
CA MET A 117 4.36 -15.07 -10.84
C MET A 117 3.89 -16.42 -10.31
N TYR A 118 4.10 -16.68 -9.02
CA TYR A 118 3.72 -17.94 -8.39
C TYR A 118 2.20 -18.16 -8.45
N VAL A 119 1.38 -17.20 -8.01
CA VAL A 119 -0.08 -17.34 -8.05
C VAL A 119 -0.61 -17.29 -9.48
N GLY A 120 -0.02 -16.49 -10.35
CA GLY A 120 -0.40 -16.34 -11.75
C GLY A 120 -0.27 -17.62 -12.54
N LEU A 121 0.83 -18.35 -12.36
CA LEU A 121 1.04 -19.66 -12.99
C LEU A 121 -0.04 -20.69 -12.64
N LEU A 122 -0.52 -20.65 -11.39
CA LEU A 122 -1.49 -21.60 -10.89
C LEU A 122 -2.93 -21.18 -11.22
N LEU A 123 -3.19 -19.88 -11.18
CA LEU A 123 -4.55 -19.35 -11.25
C LEU A 123 -5.00 -19.05 -12.68
N GLU A 124 -4.13 -18.50 -13.54
CA GLU A 124 -4.54 -18.10 -14.90
C GLU A 124 -4.99 -19.28 -15.75
N ASP A 125 -4.35 -20.44 -15.60
CA ASP A 125 -4.79 -21.68 -16.26
C ASP A 125 -6.18 -22.13 -15.79
N LEU A 126 -6.54 -21.85 -14.53
CA LEU A 126 -7.83 -22.23 -13.95
C LEU A 126 -8.97 -21.32 -14.38
N ILE A 127 -8.73 -20.01 -14.43
CA ILE A 127 -9.79 -19.02 -14.63
C ILE A 127 -9.77 -18.36 -16.01
N GLY A 128 -8.64 -18.47 -16.73
CA GLY A 128 -8.39 -17.85 -18.03
C GLY A 128 -7.96 -16.38 -17.93
N SER A 129 -7.25 -15.92 -18.96
CA SER A 129 -6.57 -14.61 -18.94
C SER A 129 -7.51 -13.42 -18.74
N ARG A 130 -8.74 -13.44 -19.30
CA ARG A 130 -9.72 -12.36 -19.09
C ARG A 130 -10.11 -12.21 -17.62
N ARG A 131 -10.48 -13.31 -16.98
CA ARG A 131 -10.83 -13.27 -15.55
C ARG A 131 -9.62 -12.92 -14.69
N MET A 132 -8.44 -13.38 -15.05
CA MET A 132 -7.20 -13.06 -14.37
C MET A 132 -6.94 -11.54 -14.37
N PHE A 133 -7.05 -10.91 -15.54
CA PHE A 133 -6.88 -9.45 -15.67
C PHE A 133 -7.93 -8.67 -14.88
N MET A 134 -9.22 -9.05 -15.01
CA MET A 134 -10.31 -8.41 -14.26
C MET A 134 -10.14 -8.59 -12.74
N SER A 135 -9.71 -9.77 -12.31
CA SER A 135 -9.46 -10.07 -10.90
C SER A 135 -8.39 -9.18 -10.30
N TYR A 136 -7.26 -9.01 -10.99
CA TYR A 136 -6.18 -8.13 -10.52
C TYR A 136 -6.69 -6.70 -10.32
N LEU A 137 -7.39 -6.14 -11.31
CA LEU A 137 -7.91 -4.77 -11.23
C LEU A 137 -8.97 -4.61 -10.13
N LEU A 138 -9.97 -5.50 -10.11
CA LEU A 138 -11.09 -5.37 -9.15
C LEU A 138 -10.64 -5.57 -7.72
N THR A 139 -9.79 -6.56 -7.45
CA THR A 139 -9.32 -6.81 -6.09
C THR A 139 -8.32 -5.74 -5.64
N GLY A 140 -7.53 -5.17 -6.55
CA GLY A 140 -6.70 -4.01 -6.30
C GLY A 140 -7.51 -2.77 -5.93
N LEU A 141 -8.60 -2.49 -6.65
CA LEU A 141 -9.53 -1.40 -6.31
C LEU A 141 -10.18 -1.60 -4.93
N CYS A 142 -10.68 -2.81 -4.65
CA CYS A 142 -11.28 -3.14 -3.35
C CYS A 142 -10.25 -3.04 -2.21
N SER A 143 -9.01 -3.44 -2.48
CA SER A 143 -7.87 -3.31 -1.57
C SER A 143 -7.60 -1.86 -1.22
N ALA A 144 -7.52 -0.96 -2.22
CA ALA A 144 -7.31 0.47 -2.01
C ALA A 144 -8.44 1.09 -1.17
N VAL A 145 -9.71 0.79 -1.49
CA VAL A 145 -10.85 1.30 -0.70
C VAL A 145 -10.83 0.79 0.74
N PHE A 146 -10.46 -0.47 0.95
CA PHE A 146 -10.38 -1.02 2.31
C PHE A 146 -9.24 -0.37 3.11
N SER A 147 -8.11 -0.10 2.47
CA SER A 147 -7.01 0.67 3.05
C SER A 147 -7.44 2.09 3.42
N LEU A 148 -8.08 2.82 2.49
CA LEU A 148 -8.62 4.16 2.73
C LEU A 148 -9.62 4.20 3.90
N TYR A 149 -10.44 3.16 4.03
CA TYR A 149 -11.38 3.04 5.14
C TYR A 149 -10.69 2.86 6.48
N MET A 150 -9.66 2.01 6.55
CA MET A 150 -9.00 1.65 7.79
C MET A 150 -7.89 2.64 8.19
N HIS A 151 -7.15 3.16 7.20
CA HIS A 151 -5.93 3.95 7.38
C HIS A 151 -5.78 5.02 6.30
N GLY A 152 -6.82 5.83 6.07
CA GLY A 152 -6.84 6.81 4.97
C GLY A 152 -5.69 7.84 5.00
N GLU A 153 -5.04 8.04 6.14
CA GLU A 153 -3.89 8.94 6.28
C GLU A 153 -2.54 8.25 6.00
N THR A 154 -2.56 6.97 5.62
CA THR A 154 -1.35 6.22 5.28
C THR A 154 -1.17 6.18 3.77
N ILE A 155 0.07 6.35 3.31
CA ILE A 155 0.39 6.21 1.89
C ILE A 155 0.47 4.73 1.55
N SER A 156 -0.33 4.30 0.58
CA SER A 156 -0.38 2.93 0.10
C SER A 156 0.08 2.85 -1.36
N ALA A 157 1.01 1.93 -1.63
CA ALA A 157 1.53 1.67 -2.97
C ALA A 157 2.09 0.25 -3.06
N GLY A 158 1.77 -0.44 -4.13
CA GLY A 158 2.22 -1.80 -4.43
C GLY A 158 1.14 -2.67 -5.03
N ALA A 159 1.53 -3.63 -5.83
CA ALA A 159 0.65 -4.65 -6.40
C ALA A 159 0.09 -5.63 -5.35
N SER A 160 0.59 -5.58 -4.12
CA SER A 160 0.35 -6.62 -3.11
C SER A 160 -1.12 -6.81 -2.77
N GLY A 161 -1.92 -5.73 -2.70
CA GLY A 161 -3.36 -5.83 -2.46
C GLY A 161 -4.08 -6.64 -3.54
N ALA A 162 -3.80 -6.36 -4.82
CA ALA A 162 -4.31 -7.14 -5.94
C ALA A 162 -3.82 -8.59 -5.91
N ILE A 163 -2.54 -8.82 -5.61
CA ILE A 163 -1.93 -10.16 -5.49
C ILE A 163 -2.61 -10.96 -4.37
N PHE A 164 -2.84 -10.35 -3.20
CA PHE A 164 -3.61 -11.00 -2.13
C PHE A 164 -5.05 -11.35 -2.60
N GLY A 165 -5.64 -10.51 -3.45
CA GLY A 165 -6.90 -10.82 -4.10
C GLY A 165 -6.83 -12.08 -4.98
N LEU A 166 -5.78 -12.24 -5.77
CA LEU A 166 -5.56 -13.47 -6.54
C LEU A 166 -5.37 -14.70 -5.65
N TYR A 167 -4.65 -14.58 -4.55
CA TYR A 167 -4.57 -15.64 -3.53
C TYR A 167 -5.93 -15.95 -2.91
N GLY A 168 -6.76 -14.92 -2.67
CA GLY A 168 -8.15 -15.09 -2.21
C GLY A 168 -8.99 -15.93 -3.17
N ILE A 169 -8.93 -15.61 -4.48
CA ILE A 169 -9.61 -16.41 -5.52
C ILE A 169 -9.11 -17.85 -5.49
N PHE A 170 -7.79 -18.04 -5.45
CA PHE A 170 -7.21 -19.38 -5.44
C PHE A 170 -7.62 -20.19 -4.20
N LEU A 171 -7.68 -19.55 -3.03
CA LEU A 171 -8.20 -20.17 -1.80
C LEU A 171 -9.66 -20.64 -1.97
N ALA A 172 -10.52 -19.85 -2.64
CA ALA A 172 -11.89 -20.29 -2.94
C ALA A 172 -11.92 -21.56 -3.80
N PHE A 173 -11.07 -21.65 -4.84
CA PHE A 173 -10.96 -22.85 -5.67
C PHE A 173 -10.48 -24.07 -4.89
N LEU A 174 -9.53 -23.89 -3.98
CA LEU A 174 -9.05 -24.96 -3.10
C LEU A 174 -10.13 -25.38 -2.10
N PHE A 175 -10.82 -24.43 -1.49
CA PHE A 175 -11.85 -24.68 -0.49
C PHE A 175 -13.06 -25.42 -1.08
N PHE A 176 -13.53 -24.99 -2.25
CA PHE A 176 -14.66 -25.62 -2.95
C PHE A 176 -14.26 -26.81 -3.83
N HIS A 177 -13.10 -27.41 -3.59
CA HIS A 177 -12.67 -28.67 -4.21
C HIS A 177 -12.60 -28.65 -5.75
N ARG A 178 -12.20 -27.50 -6.34
CA ARG A 178 -11.99 -27.38 -7.79
C ARG A 178 -10.60 -27.83 -8.24
N ILE A 179 -9.76 -28.22 -7.30
CA ILE A 179 -8.41 -28.75 -7.54
C ILE A 179 -8.35 -30.20 -7.05
N ALA A 180 -7.62 -31.05 -7.77
CA ALA A 180 -7.46 -32.45 -7.46
C ALA A 180 -6.99 -32.66 -6.02
N LYS A 181 -7.53 -33.69 -5.35
CA LYS A 181 -7.34 -33.96 -3.92
C LYS A 181 -5.84 -34.10 -3.55
N GLU A 182 -5.07 -34.70 -4.44
CA GLU A 182 -3.65 -35.00 -4.24
C GLU A 182 -2.82 -33.70 -4.09
N GLN A 183 -3.12 -32.71 -4.89
CA GLN A 183 -2.40 -31.43 -4.90
C GLN A 183 -2.98 -30.41 -3.89
N ARG A 184 -4.28 -30.51 -3.61
CA ARG A 184 -5.03 -29.51 -2.83
C ARG A 184 -4.46 -29.28 -1.44
N LYS A 185 -4.10 -30.34 -0.70
CA LYS A 185 -3.57 -30.22 0.66
C LYS A 185 -2.25 -29.44 0.68
N ALA A 186 -1.33 -29.79 -0.22
CA ALA A 186 -0.03 -29.15 -0.31
C ALA A 186 -0.17 -27.66 -0.69
N LEU A 187 -0.97 -27.37 -1.72
CA LEU A 187 -1.23 -25.99 -2.16
C LEU A 187 -1.93 -25.16 -1.09
N LEU A 188 -2.95 -25.71 -0.44
CA LEU A 188 -3.67 -25.02 0.64
C LEU A 188 -2.72 -24.69 1.80
N THR A 189 -1.89 -25.66 2.22
CA THR A 189 -0.89 -25.43 3.28
C THR A 189 0.12 -24.37 2.88
N SER A 190 0.67 -24.43 1.68
CA SER A 190 1.64 -23.45 1.18
C SER A 190 1.06 -22.03 1.15
N ILE A 191 -0.17 -21.88 0.63
CA ILE A 191 -0.82 -20.58 0.53
C ILE A 191 -1.20 -20.02 1.91
N LEU A 192 -1.72 -20.86 2.80
CA LEU A 192 -2.06 -20.41 4.15
C LEU A 192 -0.82 -19.97 4.93
N ILE A 193 0.31 -20.67 4.76
CA ILE A 193 1.59 -20.24 5.34
C ILE A 193 2.04 -18.92 4.72
N PHE A 194 2.00 -18.78 3.39
CA PHE A 194 2.39 -17.55 2.70
C PHE A 194 1.52 -16.36 3.13
N VAL A 195 0.19 -16.50 3.05
CA VAL A 195 -0.76 -15.45 3.44
C VAL A 195 -0.61 -15.12 4.92
N GLY A 196 -0.59 -16.14 5.79
CA GLY A 196 -0.45 -15.96 7.24
C GLY A 196 0.85 -15.26 7.62
N TYR A 197 1.99 -15.69 7.03
CA TYR A 197 3.29 -15.05 7.26
C TYR A 197 3.27 -13.57 6.85
N ASN A 198 2.75 -13.26 5.65
CA ASN A 198 2.71 -11.89 5.16
C ASN A 198 1.77 -11.00 5.99
N LEU A 199 0.62 -11.52 6.47
CA LEU A 199 -0.27 -10.77 7.34
C LEU A 199 0.36 -10.50 8.73
N VAL A 200 1.05 -11.49 9.31
CA VAL A 200 1.79 -11.31 10.56
C VAL A 200 2.96 -10.35 10.37
N TYR A 201 3.73 -10.50 9.30
CA TYR A 201 4.82 -9.58 8.96
C TYR A 201 4.30 -8.16 8.66
N GLY A 202 3.12 -8.06 8.04
CA GLY A 202 2.44 -6.81 7.75
C GLY A 202 1.94 -6.04 8.97
N MET A 203 2.00 -6.62 10.18
CA MET A 203 1.74 -5.89 11.43
C MET A 203 2.88 -4.93 11.80
N LYS A 204 4.02 -5.01 11.10
CA LYS A 204 5.11 -4.05 11.26
C LYS A 204 4.76 -2.71 10.61
N ALA A 205 5.29 -1.63 11.16
CA ALA A 205 5.14 -0.30 10.61
C ALA A 205 5.63 -0.23 9.15
N GLY A 206 4.89 0.47 8.31
CA GLY A 206 5.24 0.68 6.89
C GLY A 206 4.67 -0.34 5.91
N ILE A 207 3.88 -1.32 6.36
CA ILE A 207 3.17 -2.28 5.50
C ILE A 207 1.67 -2.06 5.63
N ASP A 208 0.99 -1.89 4.51
CA ASP A 208 -0.46 -1.72 4.46
C ASP A 208 -1.20 -3.06 4.55
N ASN A 209 -1.37 -3.52 5.78
CA ASN A 209 -2.04 -4.78 6.05
C ASN A 209 -3.56 -4.72 5.75
N ALA A 210 -4.16 -3.53 5.83
CA ALA A 210 -5.56 -3.34 5.46
C ALA A 210 -5.76 -3.61 3.97
N ALA A 211 -4.87 -3.11 3.11
CA ALA A 211 -4.89 -3.42 1.69
C ALA A 211 -4.82 -4.93 1.43
N HIS A 212 -3.93 -5.65 2.11
CA HIS A 212 -3.81 -7.11 1.99
C HIS A 212 -5.11 -7.83 2.36
N ILE A 213 -5.72 -7.46 3.48
CA ILE A 213 -6.99 -8.05 3.94
C ILE A 213 -8.12 -7.72 2.97
N GLY A 214 -8.24 -6.46 2.55
CA GLY A 214 -9.26 -6.04 1.58
C GLY A 214 -9.17 -6.78 0.26
N GLY A 215 -7.94 -6.94 -0.26
CA GLY A 215 -7.67 -7.75 -1.44
C GLY A 215 -8.06 -9.21 -1.25
N LEU A 216 -7.58 -9.84 -0.18
CA LEU A 216 -7.86 -11.27 0.12
C LEU A 216 -9.36 -11.56 0.22
N LEU A 217 -10.11 -10.72 0.93
CA LEU A 217 -11.56 -10.90 1.12
C LEU A 217 -12.33 -10.70 -0.17
N SER A 218 -12.07 -9.61 -0.91
CA SER A 218 -12.73 -9.34 -2.20
C SER A 218 -12.40 -10.42 -3.22
N GLY A 219 -11.16 -10.88 -3.24
CA GLY A 219 -10.73 -11.98 -4.09
C GLY A 219 -11.39 -13.30 -3.73
N PHE A 220 -11.52 -13.63 -2.46
CA PHE A 220 -12.22 -14.84 -2.03
C PHE A 220 -13.70 -14.83 -2.45
N LEU A 221 -14.39 -13.71 -2.30
CA LEU A 221 -15.76 -13.53 -2.77
C LEU A 221 -15.86 -13.69 -4.30
N LEU A 222 -14.97 -13.06 -5.06
CA LEU A 222 -14.91 -13.19 -6.51
C LEU A 222 -14.61 -14.63 -6.93
N GLY A 223 -13.75 -15.33 -6.20
CA GLY A 223 -13.43 -16.73 -6.38
C GLY A 223 -14.64 -17.65 -6.18
N ILE A 224 -15.49 -17.38 -5.18
CA ILE A 224 -16.77 -18.10 -4.99
C ILE A 224 -17.67 -17.92 -6.22
N ILE A 225 -17.78 -16.71 -6.75
CA ILE A 225 -18.58 -16.42 -7.94
C ILE A 225 -18.06 -17.22 -9.13
N TYR A 226 -16.75 -17.26 -9.36
CA TYR A 226 -16.15 -18.05 -10.44
C TYR A 226 -16.38 -19.54 -10.24
N VAL A 227 -16.21 -20.07 -9.03
CA VAL A 227 -16.53 -21.48 -8.72
C VAL A 227 -17.99 -21.79 -9.01
N CYS A 228 -18.91 -20.89 -8.63
CA CYS A 228 -20.33 -21.07 -8.93
C CYS A 228 -20.61 -21.01 -10.43
N SER A 229 -19.89 -20.17 -11.20
CA SER A 229 -20.07 -20.12 -12.65
C SER A 229 -19.80 -21.45 -13.34
N TYR A 230 -18.85 -22.24 -12.83
CA TYR A 230 -18.52 -23.56 -13.39
C TYR A 230 -19.58 -24.66 -13.13
N LYS A 231 -20.67 -24.35 -12.41
CA LYS A 231 -21.83 -25.27 -12.31
C LYS A 231 -22.68 -25.26 -13.57
N PHE A 232 -22.54 -24.27 -14.43
CA PHE A 232 -23.25 -24.17 -15.68
C PHE A 232 -22.51 -24.93 -16.79
N GLU A 233 -23.22 -25.74 -17.58
CA GLU A 233 -22.63 -26.52 -18.66
C GLU A 233 -22.24 -25.65 -19.87
N LYS A 234 -23.04 -24.60 -20.15
CA LYS A 234 -22.83 -23.72 -21.30
C LYS A 234 -21.77 -22.65 -20.98
N ALA A 235 -20.77 -22.55 -21.85
CA ALA A 235 -19.69 -21.55 -21.73
C ALA A 235 -20.21 -20.10 -21.66
N ASP A 236 -21.26 -19.76 -22.42
CA ASP A 236 -21.89 -18.45 -22.39
C ASP A 236 -22.53 -18.14 -21.02
N ALA A 237 -23.18 -19.12 -20.40
CA ALA A 237 -23.73 -18.98 -19.06
C ALA A 237 -22.62 -18.78 -18.01
N GLN A 238 -21.53 -19.54 -18.11
CA GLN A 238 -20.35 -19.36 -17.25
C GLN A 238 -19.78 -17.95 -17.38
N ARG A 239 -19.64 -17.48 -18.62
CA ARG A 239 -19.15 -16.13 -18.93
C ARG A 239 -20.08 -15.05 -18.36
N THR A 240 -21.40 -15.21 -18.58
CA THR A 240 -22.42 -14.26 -18.10
C THR A 240 -22.39 -14.15 -16.56
N VAL A 241 -22.42 -15.28 -15.85
CA VAL A 241 -22.36 -15.30 -14.38
C VAL A 241 -21.07 -14.62 -13.86
N SER A 242 -19.94 -14.86 -14.52
CA SER A 242 -18.68 -14.24 -14.13
C SER A 242 -18.71 -12.73 -14.33
N ILE A 243 -19.22 -12.25 -15.48
CA ILE A 243 -19.33 -10.81 -15.76
C ILE A 243 -20.30 -10.13 -14.77
N LEU A 244 -21.44 -10.75 -14.48
CA LEU A 244 -22.38 -10.21 -13.50
C LEU A 244 -21.77 -10.14 -12.10
N GLY A 245 -20.98 -11.14 -11.72
CA GLY A 245 -20.26 -11.15 -10.46
C GLY A 245 -19.17 -10.07 -10.40
N GLU A 246 -18.39 -9.90 -11.45
CA GLU A 246 -17.39 -8.85 -11.58
C GLU A 246 -18.03 -7.46 -11.48
N LEU A 247 -19.16 -7.24 -12.16
CA LEU A 247 -19.96 -6.03 -12.04
C LEU A 247 -20.48 -5.82 -10.61
N GLY A 248 -20.93 -6.88 -9.95
CA GLY A 248 -21.37 -6.82 -8.55
C GLY A 248 -20.24 -6.36 -7.62
N ILE A 249 -19.05 -6.93 -7.75
CA ILE A 249 -17.86 -6.49 -6.98
C ILE A 249 -17.50 -5.04 -7.31
N PHE A 250 -17.55 -4.65 -8.59
CA PHE A 250 -17.31 -3.26 -8.98
C PHE A 250 -18.35 -2.30 -8.40
N CYS A 251 -19.63 -2.68 -8.36
CA CYS A 251 -20.67 -1.87 -7.72
C CYS A 251 -20.44 -1.71 -6.21
N ILE A 252 -20.00 -2.77 -5.53
CA ILE A 252 -19.64 -2.71 -4.10
C ILE A 252 -18.46 -1.74 -3.90
N PHE A 253 -17.42 -1.88 -4.72
CA PHE A 253 -16.29 -0.95 -4.73
C PHE A 253 -16.76 0.50 -4.90
N LEU A 254 -17.51 0.78 -5.97
CA LEU A 254 -17.96 2.13 -6.32
C LEU A 254 -18.83 2.71 -5.20
N PHE A 255 -19.77 1.93 -4.67
CA PHE A 255 -20.62 2.36 -3.56
C PHE A 255 -19.78 2.70 -2.32
N SER A 256 -18.86 1.83 -1.94
CA SER A 256 -17.99 2.04 -0.78
C SER A 256 -17.10 3.26 -0.96
N PHE A 257 -16.51 3.43 -2.15
CA PHE A 257 -15.68 4.59 -2.49
C PHE A 257 -16.48 5.90 -2.42
N LEU A 258 -17.67 5.94 -3.02
CA LEU A 258 -18.54 7.12 -2.98
C LEU A 258 -18.99 7.46 -1.54
N MET A 259 -19.21 6.45 -0.70
CA MET A 259 -19.52 6.66 0.71
C MET A 259 -18.34 7.26 1.49
N LEU A 260 -17.11 6.85 1.19
CA LEU A 260 -15.90 7.47 1.76
C LEU A 260 -15.77 8.92 1.29
N CYS A 261 -15.92 9.18 0.00
CA CYS A 261 -15.87 10.55 -0.55
C CYS A 261 -16.93 11.49 0.05
N LYS A 262 -18.10 10.96 0.39
CA LYS A 262 -19.17 11.75 1.03
C LYS A 262 -18.84 12.11 2.48
N ASN A 263 -18.08 11.28 3.17
CA ASN A 263 -17.78 11.41 4.59
C ASN A 263 -16.30 11.78 4.85
N VAL A 264 -15.72 12.56 3.96
CA VAL A 264 -14.32 13.01 4.06
C VAL A 264 -14.13 13.90 5.29
N PRO A 265 -13.14 13.64 6.15
CA PRO A 265 -12.79 14.53 7.24
C PRO A 265 -12.41 15.94 6.73
N PRO A 266 -12.79 17.02 7.43
CA PRO A 266 -12.39 18.38 7.04
C PRO A 266 -10.88 18.55 6.83
N LEU A 267 -10.08 17.90 7.66
CA LEU A 267 -8.61 17.87 7.55
C LEU A 267 -8.11 17.46 6.15
N TYR A 268 -8.83 16.58 5.45
CA TYR A 268 -8.41 16.13 4.11
C TYR A 268 -8.51 17.25 3.07
N GLN A 269 -9.51 18.14 3.21
CA GLN A 269 -9.61 19.32 2.35
C GLN A 269 -8.48 20.31 2.60
N ASP A 270 -8.08 20.47 3.86
CA ASP A 270 -6.96 21.33 4.22
C ASP A 270 -5.63 20.78 3.64
N ILE A 271 -5.35 19.49 3.83
CA ILE A 271 -4.16 18.83 3.25
C ILE A 271 -4.18 18.92 1.71
N ARG A 272 -5.35 18.79 1.09
CA ARG A 272 -5.52 18.98 -0.35
C ARG A 272 -5.14 20.40 -0.78
N GLY A 273 -5.61 21.42 -0.07
CA GLY A 273 -5.25 22.81 -0.34
C GLY A 273 -3.75 23.07 -0.20
N GLU A 274 -3.13 22.51 0.83
CA GLU A 274 -1.67 22.60 1.04
C GLU A 274 -0.89 21.87 -0.08
N TRP A 275 -1.39 20.75 -0.57
CA TRP A 275 -0.82 20.04 -1.73
C TRP A 275 -0.91 20.89 -3.00
N GLU A 276 -2.07 21.46 -3.30
CA GLU A 276 -2.30 22.28 -4.48
C GLU A 276 -1.52 23.60 -4.45
N SER A 277 -1.31 24.18 -3.28
CA SER A 277 -0.47 25.38 -3.10
C SER A 277 1.03 25.13 -3.19
N GLY A 278 1.46 23.86 -3.24
CA GLY A 278 2.88 23.49 -3.23
C GLY A 278 3.54 23.52 -1.86
N ILE A 279 2.82 23.86 -0.79
CA ILE A 279 3.35 23.90 0.58
C ILE A 279 3.87 22.53 1.02
N VAL A 280 3.11 21.46 0.75
CA VAL A 280 3.53 20.09 1.07
C VAL A 280 4.80 19.70 0.31
N GLU A 281 4.92 20.13 -0.94
CA GLU A 281 6.11 19.86 -1.76
C GLU A 281 7.34 20.62 -1.20
N ALA A 282 7.19 21.91 -0.92
CA ALA A 282 8.26 22.74 -0.36
C ALA A 282 8.72 22.21 1.02
N TYR A 283 7.76 21.76 1.86
CA TYR A 283 8.08 21.14 3.15
C TYR A 283 8.85 19.82 3.00
N LEU A 284 8.41 18.94 2.11
CA LEU A 284 9.04 17.63 1.88
C LEU A 284 10.41 17.74 1.20
N ASN A 285 10.67 18.83 0.45
CA ASN A 285 11.96 19.13 -0.15
C ASN A 285 12.93 19.81 0.83
N GLY A 286 12.48 20.21 2.03
CA GLY A 286 13.28 20.98 2.97
C GLY A 286 13.51 22.46 2.54
N GLU A 287 12.69 22.96 1.61
CA GLU A 287 12.75 24.34 1.13
C GLU A 287 12.08 25.30 2.11
N LEU A 288 11.13 24.81 2.90
CA LEU A 288 10.60 25.49 4.08
C LEU A 288 11.46 25.04 5.25
N GLU A 289 12.50 25.83 5.56
CA GLU A 289 13.20 25.67 6.82
C GLU A 289 12.19 25.86 7.96
N GLU A 290 12.20 24.96 8.95
CA GLU A 290 11.68 25.33 10.27
C GLU A 290 12.44 26.59 10.65
N GLU A 291 11.77 27.72 10.88
CA GLU A 291 12.37 28.88 11.47
C GLU A 291 12.97 28.45 12.82
N ASN A 292 14.23 27.99 12.78
CA ASN A 292 15.02 27.75 13.95
C ASN A 292 15.29 29.14 14.57
N GLU A 293 14.53 29.46 15.60
CA GLU A 293 14.87 30.53 16.53
C GLU A 293 16.18 30.22 17.28
N ASN A 294 17.28 30.22 16.55
CA ASN A 294 18.59 30.36 17.12
C ASN A 294 19.27 31.55 16.43
N GLY A 295 18.94 32.74 16.98
CA GLY A 295 19.65 33.95 16.66
C GLY A 295 21.13 33.79 16.93
N ASN A 296 21.92 33.80 15.87
CA ASN A 296 23.29 34.28 15.95
C ASN A 296 23.57 35.19 14.74
N GLN A 297 23.67 36.48 15.06
CA GLN A 297 23.97 37.55 14.13
C GLN A 297 25.39 37.39 13.56
N SER A 298 25.50 37.40 12.25
CA SER A 298 26.65 38.06 11.62
C SER A 298 26.23 38.62 10.26
N GLY A 299 26.29 39.91 10.19
CA GLY A 299 25.98 40.92 9.26
C GLY A 299 26.02 40.66 7.77
N ARG A 300 25.00 41.22 7.11
CA ARG A 300 25.19 42.08 5.95
C ARG A 300 23.99 43.01 5.78
N GLU A 301 24.25 44.30 5.87
CA GLU A 301 23.34 45.40 5.54
C GLU A 301 22.96 45.34 4.05
N THR A 302 21.73 45.53 3.69
CA THR A 302 21.07 46.68 3.05
C THR A 302 19.79 46.25 2.35
N ALA A 303 18.66 46.69 2.80
CA ALA A 303 17.70 47.49 2.05
C ALA A 303 16.40 47.67 2.87
N ASN A 304 16.10 48.95 3.08
CA ASN A 304 14.86 49.44 3.67
C ASN A 304 13.61 48.89 3.00
N SER A 305 12.72 48.25 3.77
CA SER A 305 11.28 48.46 3.66
C SER A 305 10.61 48.04 4.99
N SER A 306 10.06 49.04 5.65
CA SER A 306 9.22 48.94 6.83
C SER A 306 8.00 48.04 6.55
N SER A 307 8.00 46.82 7.07
CA SER A 307 6.78 46.07 7.32
C SER A 307 6.83 45.56 8.75
N THR A 308 6.07 46.20 9.61
CA THR A 308 5.71 45.71 10.93
C THR A 308 5.12 44.31 10.77
N SER A 309 5.86 43.30 11.19
CA SER A 309 5.38 41.94 11.39
C SER A 309 4.34 42.01 12.51
N GLN A 310 3.06 42.14 12.10
CA GLN A 310 1.94 41.94 13.00
C GLN A 310 1.70 40.43 13.10
N TYR A 311 2.30 39.80 14.11
CA TYR A 311 1.76 38.52 14.59
C TYR A 311 0.31 38.77 14.96
N PRO A 312 -0.64 37.93 14.50
CA PRO A 312 -2.02 38.03 14.97
C PRO A 312 -2.00 37.95 16.50
N PRO A 313 -2.73 38.84 17.21
CA PRO A 313 -2.74 38.81 18.65
C PRO A 313 -3.18 37.46 19.17
N TYR A 314 -2.52 36.95 20.21
CA TYR A 314 -2.92 35.80 21.00
C TYR A 314 -4.42 35.92 21.27
N VAL A 315 -5.19 34.91 20.83
CA VAL A 315 -6.60 34.78 21.17
C VAL A 315 -6.67 33.82 22.36
N PRO A 316 -6.98 34.31 23.57
CA PRO A 316 -7.17 33.42 24.72
C PRO A 316 -8.23 32.38 24.39
N VAL A 317 -8.00 31.12 24.81
CA VAL A 317 -9.00 30.07 24.74
C VAL A 317 -10.18 30.50 25.62
N GLY A 318 -11.34 30.79 25.00
CA GLY A 318 -12.52 31.22 25.73
C GLY A 318 -13.10 30.06 26.54
N ASN A 319 -13.75 30.35 27.66
CA ASN A 319 -14.38 29.37 28.56
C ASN A 319 -15.47 28.49 27.90
N ASN A 320 -15.75 28.65 26.62
CA ASN A 320 -16.78 27.92 25.85
C ASN A 320 -16.20 27.03 24.74
N ASP A 321 -14.89 26.85 24.65
CA ASP A 321 -14.29 26.02 23.62
C ASP A 321 -14.53 24.53 23.94
N THR A 322 -15.01 23.79 22.93
CA THR A 322 -15.08 22.35 22.98
C THR A 322 -13.66 21.78 22.84
N TRP A 323 -13.38 20.72 23.60
CA TRP A 323 -12.07 20.07 23.62
C TRP A 323 -12.13 18.75 22.89
N LEU A 324 -11.09 18.46 22.11
CA LEU A 324 -10.87 17.17 21.47
C LEU A 324 -9.84 16.37 22.28
N SER A 325 -10.03 15.05 22.35
CA SER A 325 -9.09 14.15 23.00
C SER A 325 -8.18 13.47 22.00
N TYR A 326 -6.91 13.41 22.32
CA TYR A 326 -5.91 12.62 21.60
C TYR A 326 -5.37 11.51 22.48
N TYR A 327 -5.22 10.31 21.91
CA TYR A 327 -4.59 9.18 22.56
C TYR A 327 -3.66 8.47 21.58
N ASP A 328 -2.42 8.23 22.01
CA ASP A 328 -1.43 7.42 21.29
C ASP A 328 -1.20 6.12 22.05
N ALA A 329 -1.57 5.01 21.42
CA ALA A 329 -1.50 3.69 22.05
C ALA A 329 -0.06 3.14 22.18
N GLU A 330 0.88 3.58 21.35
CA GLU A 330 2.26 3.10 21.39
C GLU A 330 3.03 3.71 22.56
N THR A 331 2.78 4.98 22.85
CA THR A 331 3.45 5.71 23.93
C THR A 331 2.62 5.85 25.19
N ASN A 332 1.36 5.38 25.15
CA ASN A 332 0.37 5.58 26.22
C ASN A 332 0.20 7.06 26.61
N PHE A 333 0.32 7.95 25.62
CA PHE A 333 0.18 9.39 25.81
C PHE A 333 -1.25 9.82 25.49
N SER A 334 -1.84 10.65 26.36
CA SER A 334 -3.14 11.26 26.10
C SER A 334 -3.10 12.74 26.43
N CYS A 335 -3.78 13.55 25.64
CA CYS A 335 -3.98 14.97 25.93
C CYS A 335 -5.33 15.45 25.41
N GLN A 336 -5.76 16.61 25.87
CA GLN A 336 -6.89 17.35 25.31
C GLN A 336 -6.39 18.63 24.68
N TYR A 337 -6.99 19.03 23.56
CA TYR A 337 -6.68 20.27 22.86
C TYR A 337 -7.94 20.94 22.33
N PRO A 338 -7.99 22.27 22.19
CA PRO A 338 -9.16 23.00 21.73
C PRO A 338 -9.55 22.64 20.29
N THR A 339 -10.82 22.69 19.94
CA THR A 339 -11.32 22.40 18.59
C THR A 339 -10.85 23.35 17.50
N ASN A 340 -10.39 24.54 17.89
CA ASN A 340 -9.79 25.52 16.97
C ASN A 340 -8.31 25.21 16.65
N TRP A 341 -7.71 24.18 17.27
CA TRP A 341 -6.40 23.66 16.94
C TRP A 341 -6.54 22.44 16.04
N ARG A 342 -5.69 22.35 15.01
CA ARG A 342 -5.69 21.21 14.09
C ARG A 342 -4.53 20.27 14.41
N LYS A 343 -4.86 19.01 14.57
CA LYS A 343 -3.84 17.94 14.62
C LYS A 343 -3.28 17.71 13.23
N ILE A 344 -1.96 17.85 13.06
CA ILE A 344 -1.27 17.41 11.86
C ILE A 344 -0.91 15.94 12.07
N THR A 345 -1.67 15.04 11.45
CA THR A 345 -1.39 13.62 11.41
C THR A 345 -0.63 13.28 10.13
N GLY A 346 0.33 12.41 10.21
CA GLY A 346 1.09 11.97 9.03
C GLY A 346 2.60 12.22 9.10
N ALA A 347 3.09 12.74 10.20
CA ALA A 347 4.54 12.89 10.39
C ALA A 347 5.29 11.55 10.60
N LYS A 348 4.60 10.43 10.84
CA LYS A 348 5.22 9.09 10.79
C LYS A 348 5.58 8.76 9.33
N GLY A 349 6.77 9.10 8.91
CA GLY A 349 7.30 8.79 7.58
C GLY A 349 7.70 10.00 6.72
N LEU A 350 7.44 11.23 7.15
CA LEU A 350 7.74 12.43 6.37
C LEU A 350 9.11 13.06 6.67
N THR A 351 9.81 12.63 7.72
CA THR A 351 11.16 13.13 8.03
C THR A 351 12.18 12.01 7.99
N PRO A 352 13.24 12.09 7.15
CA PRO A 352 14.22 11.02 7.00
C PRO A 352 15.19 10.82 8.17
N SER A 353 15.19 11.67 9.21
CA SER A 353 16.28 11.66 10.19
C SER A 353 15.93 12.03 11.64
N ALA A 354 14.67 12.24 11.97
CA ALA A 354 14.26 12.47 13.35
C ALA A 354 13.05 11.59 13.69
N GLU A 355 12.95 11.14 14.93
CA GLU A 355 11.76 10.47 15.42
C GLU A 355 10.55 11.39 15.19
N PRO A 356 9.46 10.88 14.54
CA PRO A 356 8.32 11.72 14.24
C PRO A 356 7.70 12.23 15.53
N PRO A 357 7.24 13.49 15.59
CA PRO A 357 6.58 14.02 16.76
C PRO A 357 5.33 13.21 17.08
N LEU A 358 5.10 12.95 18.36
CA LEU A 358 3.97 12.21 18.87
C LEU A 358 2.64 12.89 18.51
N LEU A 359 2.64 14.20 18.57
CA LEU A 359 1.49 15.07 18.30
C LEU A 359 1.98 16.42 17.79
N ARG A 360 1.37 16.89 16.72
CA ARG A 360 1.57 18.24 16.20
C ARG A 360 0.20 18.92 16.06
N LEU A 361 0.03 20.03 16.71
CA LEU A 361 -1.18 20.85 16.70
C LEU A 361 -0.86 22.22 16.13
N VAL A 362 -1.74 22.75 15.28
CA VAL A 362 -1.56 24.06 14.63
C VAL A 362 -2.86 24.87 14.73
N ASN A 363 -2.70 26.14 15.06
CA ASN A 363 -3.75 27.14 14.98
C ASN A 363 -3.18 28.45 14.38
N GLY A 364 -3.37 28.67 13.09
CA GLY A 364 -2.74 29.77 12.38
C GLY A 364 -1.21 29.68 12.42
N ALA A 365 -0.55 30.72 12.92
CA ALA A 365 0.90 30.77 13.11
C ALA A 365 1.39 30.03 14.39
N ASN A 366 0.47 29.59 15.27
CA ASN A 366 0.82 28.91 16.50
C ASN A 366 0.95 27.41 16.27
N GLN A 367 2.05 26.84 16.73
CA GLN A 367 2.31 25.41 16.64
C GLN A 367 2.69 24.84 18.00
N LEU A 368 2.09 23.71 18.36
CA LEU A 368 2.47 22.88 19.49
C LEU A 368 2.99 21.55 18.97
N THR A 369 4.22 21.21 19.28
CA THR A 369 4.82 19.91 18.92
C THR A 369 5.13 19.13 20.19
N VAL A 370 4.62 17.91 20.28
CA VAL A 370 4.94 16.98 21.37
C VAL A 370 5.78 15.86 20.77
N THR A 371 7.01 15.70 21.26
CA THR A 371 7.95 14.67 20.81
C THR A 371 8.25 13.73 21.99
N ALA A 372 8.12 12.42 21.78
CA ALA A 372 8.60 11.43 22.72
C ALA A 372 10.06 11.10 22.41
N LEU A 373 10.95 11.33 23.36
CA LEU A 373 12.34 10.91 23.27
C LEU A 373 12.44 9.48 23.81
N THR A 374 12.64 8.49 22.94
CA THR A 374 12.95 7.11 23.33
C THR A 374 14.45 6.96 23.49
N TYR A 375 14.91 6.66 24.69
CA TYR A 375 16.30 6.22 24.92
C TYR A 375 16.38 4.71 24.69
N ASP A 376 17.15 4.32 23.67
CA ASP A 376 17.38 2.93 23.30
C ASP A 376 18.48 2.32 24.17
N THR A 377 18.16 1.96 25.43
CA THR A 377 18.97 1.01 26.20
C THR A 377 18.09 0.21 27.15
N GLN A 378 18.11 -1.12 26.97
CA GLN A 378 17.46 -2.12 27.82
C GLN A 378 17.83 -2.07 29.31
N LYS A 379 18.58 -1.11 29.77
CA LYS A 379 19.08 -1.01 31.16
C LYS A 379 18.47 0.07 32.01
N GLU A 380 17.65 0.94 31.47
CA GLU A 380 17.07 2.05 32.24
C GLU A 380 15.54 2.11 32.15
N PHE A 381 14.88 1.02 32.50
CA PHE A 381 13.42 0.98 32.64
C PHE A 381 12.85 1.91 33.72
N GLU A 382 13.71 2.58 34.48
CA GLU A 382 13.31 3.50 35.56
C GLU A 382 13.44 5.00 35.22
N HIS A 383 13.89 5.35 33.99
CA HIS A 383 13.96 6.75 33.62
C HIS A 383 12.68 7.20 32.92
N ILE A 384 11.99 8.10 33.58
CA ILE A 384 10.81 8.85 33.14
C ILE A 384 11.03 9.31 31.69
N LYS A 385 10.15 8.88 30.76
CA LYS A 385 10.07 9.43 29.40
C LYS A 385 9.97 10.93 29.49
N LYS A 386 11.02 11.62 29.05
CA LYS A 386 11.05 13.07 29.07
C LYS A 386 10.24 13.58 27.89
N LEU A 387 9.00 14.00 28.17
CA LEU A 387 8.21 14.75 27.20
C LEU A 387 8.83 16.16 27.08
N SER A 388 9.30 16.53 25.91
CA SER A 388 9.64 17.90 25.59
C SER A 388 8.38 18.58 25.06
N LEU A 389 7.85 19.50 25.81
CA LEU A 389 6.70 20.30 25.42
C LEU A 389 7.23 21.70 25.08
N THR A 390 7.13 22.11 23.83
CA THR A 390 7.45 23.48 23.44
C THR A 390 6.18 24.32 23.57
N LEU A 391 6.05 25.01 24.68
CA LEU A 391 4.94 25.93 24.95
C LEU A 391 5.21 27.31 24.31
N PRO A 392 4.17 28.02 23.89
CA PRO A 392 4.28 29.42 23.50
C PRO A 392 4.90 30.22 24.67
N ARG A 393 5.91 31.02 24.36
CA ARG A 393 6.57 31.86 25.35
C ARG A 393 6.12 33.31 25.22
N ASN A 394 6.05 34.02 26.33
CA ASN A 394 5.80 35.44 26.31
C ASN A 394 7.05 36.21 25.75
N ALA A 395 6.92 37.50 25.51
CA ALA A 395 8.02 38.36 25.02
C ALA A 395 9.28 38.35 25.90
N GLN A 396 9.21 37.86 27.11
CA GLN A 396 10.31 37.72 28.08
C GLN A 396 10.90 36.27 28.05
N GLY A 397 10.39 35.39 27.23
CA GLY A 397 10.89 34.02 27.09
C GLY A 397 10.39 33.04 28.17
N GLU A 398 9.43 33.42 29.01
CA GLU A 398 8.81 32.56 30.00
C GLU A 398 7.52 31.95 29.47
N PRO A 399 7.13 30.73 29.93
CA PRO A 399 5.83 30.13 29.56
C PRO A 399 4.71 31.12 29.92
N ALA A 400 3.76 31.31 28.99
CA ALA A 400 2.61 32.17 29.26
C ALA A 400 1.86 31.69 30.51
N GLU A 401 1.42 32.64 31.36
CA GLU A 401 0.85 32.33 32.69
C GLU A 401 -0.36 31.37 32.66
N ASP A 402 -1.04 31.28 31.53
CA ASP A 402 -2.21 30.43 31.33
C ASP A 402 -1.87 28.93 31.15
N TYR A 403 -0.60 28.55 31.18
CA TYR A 403 -0.11 27.17 30.98
C TYR A 403 0.65 26.61 32.21
N LYS A 404 0.48 27.21 33.39
CA LYS A 404 1.06 26.69 34.64
C LYS A 404 0.15 25.69 35.32
#